data_7959aa23afb5a4868d8e2c35e28decd6
#
_entry.id   7959aa23afb5a4868d8e2c35e28decd6
#
_cell.length_a   1.000
_cell.length_b   1.000
_cell.length_c   1.000
_cell.angle_alpha   90.00
_cell.angle_beta   90.00
_cell.angle_gamma   90.00
#
_symmetry.space_group_name_H-M   'P 1'
#
loop_
_entity.id
_entity.type
_entity.pdbx_description
1 polymer ?
#
loop_
_entity_poly.entity_id
_entity_poly.type
_entity_poly.pdbx_seq_one_letter_code
_entity_poly.pdbx_strand_id
1 'polypeptide(L)'
;KNPVNPDIELWIGALQRIYNAGIRKLGAIHRGFSAYGKHLYRNMPQWHIPIELHRRIPNLPIFCDPSHIGGLRELIAPISQQAIDMGFEGLIIESHCDPDCAWSDKSQQVTPDVLNYILNTLVVRATSQTTENLNLLRQQIDELDNDLIEVLSKRMRVCREIGQYKKEHH
;
A
#
# COMPACT_ATOMS: atom_id res chain seq x y z
N LYS A 1 0.37 15.95 -1.50
CA LYS A 1 -0.58 14.89 -1.10
C LYS A 1 -1.35 14.37 -2.31
N ASN A 2 -1.82 13.11 -2.27
CA ASN A 2 -2.69 12.56 -3.31
C ASN A 2 -4.03 13.31 -3.39
N PRO A 3 -4.73 13.28 -4.55
CA PRO A 3 -6.11 13.72 -4.65
C PRO A 3 -7.02 12.83 -3.78
N VAL A 4 -8.15 13.37 -3.35
CA VAL A 4 -9.14 12.59 -2.56
C VAL A 4 -9.80 11.52 -3.43
N ASN A 5 -9.97 11.81 -4.73
CA ASN A 5 -10.44 10.85 -5.72
C ASN A 5 -9.40 9.74 -5.94
N PRO A 6 -9.78 8.43 -5.91
CA PRO A 6 -8.89 7.30 -6.13
C PRO A 6 -8.52 7.12 -7.61
N ASP A 7 -7.90 8.13 -8.19
CA ASP A 7 -7.46 8.16 -9.59
C ASP A 7 -5.96 8.44 -9.65
N ILE A 8 -5.20 7.45 -10.09
CA ILE A 8 -3.74 7.54 -10.19
C ILE A 8 -3.30 8.57 -11.24
N GLU A 9 -4.03 8.74 -12.33
CA GLU A 9 -3.67 9.66 -13.40
C GLU A 9 -3.82 11.12 -12.92
N LEU A 10 -4.80 11.41 -12.07
CA LEU A 10 -4.91 12.72 -11.42
C LEU A 10 -3.71 12.98 -10.50
N TRP A 11 -3.23 11.97 -9.78
CA TRP A 11 -2.07 12.11 -8.90
C TRP A 11 -0.78 12.33 -9.69
N ILE A 12 -0.54 11.51 -10.72
CA ILE A 12 0.61 11.67 -11.63
C ILE A 12 0.55 13.03 -12.33
N GLY A 13 -0.61 13.43 -12.83
CA GLY A 13 -0.80 14.73 -13.45
C GLY A 13 -0.52 15.91 -12.52
N ALA A 14 -0.82 15.79 -11.23
CA ALA A 14 -0.46 16.80 -10.23
C ALA A 14 1.07 16.89 -10.03
N LEU A 15 1.76 15.75 -9.91
CA LEU A 15 3.21 15.68 -9.81
C LEU A 15 3.88 16.27 -11.06
N GLN A 16 3.39 15.95 -12.24
CA GLN A 16 3.90 16.46 -13.51
C GLN A 16 3.76 17.99 -13.63
N ARG A 17 2.63 18.56 -13.17
CA ARG A 17 2.45 20.03 -13.16
C ARG A 17 3.48 20.72 -12.28
N ILE A 18 3.75 20.18 -11.08
CA ILE A 18 4.74 20.72 -10.16
C ILE A 18 6.16 20.59 -10.76
N TYR A 19 6.45 19.45 -11.38
CA TYR A 19 7.73 19.24 -12.06
C TYR A 19 7.92 20.22 -13.23
N ASN A 20 6.91 20.43 -14.04
CA ASN A 20 6.94 21.37 -15.18
C ASN A 20 7.08 22.84 -14.72
N ALA A 21 6.60 23.16 -13.51
CA ALA A 21 6.81 24.46 -12.89
C ALA A 21 8.25 24.69 -12.37
N GLY A 22 9.17 23.73 -12.57
CA GLY A 22 10.58 23.86 -12.24
C GLY A 22 11.00 23.24 -10.91
N ILE A 23 10.08 22.66 -10.12
CA ILE A 23 10.41 22.00 -8.86
C ILE A 23 10.90 20.58 -9.17
N ARG A 24 12.17 20.28 -8.82
CA ARG A 24 12.83 19.01 -9.14
C ARG A 24 12.87 18.01 -7.98
N LYS A 25 12.84 18.49 -6.74
CA LYS A 25 12.80 17.64 -5.55
C LYS A 25 11.35 17.43 -5.14
N LEU A 26 10.77 16.31 -5.51
CA LEU A 26 9.38 15.97 -5.27
C LEU A 26 9.29 14.73 -4.39
N GLY A 27 8.23 14.66 -3.60
CA GLY A 27 7.79 13.47 -2.89
C GLY A 27 6.27 13.36 -2.96
N ALA A 28 5.75 12.15 -2.96
CA ALA A 28 4.32 11.89 -2.91
C ALA A 28 3.88 11.61 -1.47
N ILE A 29 2.74 12.14 -1.06
CA ILE A 29 2.17 11.88 0.26
C ILE A 29 0.84 11.15 0.07
N HIS A 30 0.78 9.93 0.56
CA HIS A 30 -0.44 9.11 0.59
C HIS A 30 -1.24 9.39 1.85
N ARG A 31 -2.41 9.99 1.68
CA ARG A 31 -3.34 10.31 2.78
C ARG A 31 -4.66 9.52 2.74
N GLY A 32 -4.72 8.47 1.93
CA GLY A 32 -5.95 7.74 1.63
C GLY A 32 -6.86 8.46 0.62
N PHE A 33 -7.91 7.78 0.23
CA PHE A 33 -8.85 8.21 -0.81
C PHE A 33 -10.28 8.17 -0.29
N SER A 34 -11.16 8.94 -0.92
CA SER A 34 -12.60 8.87 -0.64
C SER A 34 -13.16 7.50 -1.02
N ALA A 35 -14.13 7.03 -0.24
CA ALA A 35 -14.92 5.86 -0.54
C ALA A 35 -16.37 6.10 -0.11
N TYR A 36 -17.29 5.44 -0.78
CA TYR A 36 -18.71 5.51 -0.44
C TYR A 36 -19.00 4.62 0.78
N GLY A 37 -19.84 5.10 1.70
CA GLY A 37 -20.29 4.36 2.87
C GLY A 37 -19.52 4.67 4.15
N LYS A 38 -19.84 3.93 5.23
CA LYS A 38 -19.13 4.01 6.51
C LYS A 38 -18.01 3.00 6.55
N HIS A 39 -16.81 3.43 6.88
CA HIS A 39 -15.62 2.61 6.97
C HIS A 39 -14.90 2.81 8.31
N LEU A 40 -13.96 1.92 8.63
CA LEU A 40 -13.06 2.06 9.77
C LEU A 40 -12.17 3.30 9.62
N TYR A 41 -11.70 3.55 8.40
CA TYR A 41 -10.81 4.66 8.07
C TYR A 41 -11.58 5.89 7.65
N ARG A 42 -11.06 7.07 7.99
CA ARG A 42 -11.58 8.35 7.49
C ARG A 42 -11.41 8.47 5.96
N ASN A 43 -10.25 8.06 5.46
CA ASN A 43 -9.96 7.93 4.04
C ASN A 43 -9.42 6.52 3.78
N MET A 44 -10.04 5.79 2.86
CA MET A 44 -9.62 4.42 2.55
C MET A 44 -8.19 4.40 2.01
N PRO A 45 -7.30 3.57 2.53
CA PRO A 45 -5.91 3.57 2.12
C PRO A 45 -5.70 3.16 0.66
N GLN A 46 -6.49 2.19 0.14
CA GLN A 46 -6.38 1.71 -1.24
C GLN A 46 -4.91 1.55 -1.68
N TRP A 47 -4.15 0.77 -0.93
CA TRP A 47 -2.70 0.62 -1.03
C TRP A 47 -2.18 0.29 -2.44
N HIS A 48 -3.01 -0.35 -3.26
CA HIS A 48 -2.65 -0.67 -4.65
C HIS A 48 -2.34 0.59 -5.48
N ILE A 49 -2.95 1.74 -5.16
CA ILE A 49 -2.71 3.00 -5.90
C ILE A 49 -1.30 3.57 -5.64
N PRO A 50 -0.85 3.79 -4.38
CA PRO A 50 0.52 4.24 -4.15
C PRO A 50 1.58 3.20 -4.56
N ILE A 51 1.30 1.91 -4.45
CA ILE A 51 2.18 0.85 -4.97
C ILE A 51 2.34 0.98 -6.49
N GLU A 52 1.25 1.17 -7.22
CA GLU A 52 1.30 1.38 -8.67
C GLU A 52 2.00 2.70 -9.03
N LEU A 53 1.84 3.76 -8.21
CA LEU A 53 2.59 5.00 -8.39
C LEU A 53 4.10 4.76 -8.27
N HIS A 54 4.52 4.03 -7.24
CA HIS A 54 5.93 3.68 -7.03
C HIS A 54 6.48 2.83 -8.20
N ARG A 55 5.69 1.87 -8.69
CA ARG A 55 6.05 1.06 -9.86
C ARG A 55 6.27 1.91 -11.12
N ARG A 56 5.45 2.93 -11.34
CA ARG A 56 5.57 3.84 -12.50
C ARG A 56 6.67 4.87 -12.37
N ILE A 57 6.95 5.31 -11.14
CA ILE A 57 7.95 6.35 -10.85
C ILE A 57 8.83 5.87 -9.67
N PRO A 58 9.76 4.91 -9.91
CA PRO A 58 10.51 4.23 -8.84
C PRO A 58 11.39 5.15 -7.99
N ASN A 59 11.81 6.29 -8.53
CA ASN A 59 12.69 7.24 -7.83
C ASN A 59 11.91 8.34 -7.07
N LEU A 60 10.58 8.27 -7.05
CA LEU A 60 9.74 9.20 -6.33
C LEU A 60 9.52 8.70 -4.91
N PRO A 61 10.04 9.38 -3.87
CA PRO A 61 9.79 8.96 -2.51
C PRO A 61 8.30 9.11 -2.15
N ILE A 62 7.75 8.10 -1.49
CA ILE A 62 6.36 8.08 -1.05
C ILE A 62 6.30 8.07 0.48
N PHE A 63 5.58 9.02 1.04
CA PHE A 63 5.33 9.16 2.46
C PHE A 63 3.88 8.78 2.78
N CYS A 64 3.65 8.15 3.92
CA CYS A 64 2.31 7.88 4.42
C CYS A 64 1.87 8.96 5.41
N ASP A 65 0.62 9.36 5.32
CA ASP A 65 -0.07 10.24 6.27
C ASP A 65 -1.13 9.42 7.03
N PRO A 66 -0.73 8.67 8.08
CA PRO A 66 -1.63 7.80 8.81
C PRO A 66 -2.70 8.57 9.59
N SER A 67 -2.43 9.84 9.97
CA SER A 67 -3.40 10.69 10.65
C SER A 67 -4.64 10.92 9.81
N HIS A 68 -4.46 11.25 8.53
CA HIS A 68 -5.58 11.48 7.61
C HIS A 68 -6.21 10.19 7.06
N ILE A 69 -5.44 9.10 6.96
CA ILE A 69 -6.00 7.78 6.62
C ILE A 69 -6.92 7.31 7.74
N GLY A 70 -6.41 7.26 8.97
CA GLY A 70 -7.14 6.74 10.13
C GLY A 70 -8.27 7.64 10.58
N GLY A 71 -7.98 8.93 10.76
CA GLY A 71 -8.89 9.89 11.39
C GLY A 71 -9.08 9.69 12.90
N LEU A 72 -8.43 8.68 13.48
CA LEU A 72 -8.46 8.30 14.88
C LEU A 72 -7.05 7.98 15.36
N ARG A 73 -6.73 8.36 16.61
CA ARG A 73 -5.38 8.21 17.21
C ARG A 73 -4.91 6.76 17.27
N GLU A 74 -5.80 5.85 17.61
CA GLU A 74 -5.51 4.42 17.75
C GLU A 74 -5.16 3.75 16.42
N LEU A 75 -5.51 4.33 15.28
CA LEU A 75 -5.21 3.81 13.96
C LEU A 75 -3.85 4.27 13.43
N ILE A 76 -3.22 5.27 14.05
CA ILE A 76 -1.98 5.85 13.55
C ILE A 76 -0.83 4.83 13.57
N ALA A 77 -0.61 4.15 14.69
CA ALA A 77 0.46 3.16 14.83
C ALA A 77 0.33 1.98 13.84
N PRO A 78 -0.83 1.29 13.75
CA PRO A 78 -0.97 0.18 12.82
C PRO A 78 -0.88 0.60 11.34
N ILE A 79 -1.40 1.76 10.96
CA ILE A 79 -1.27 2.27 9.59
C ILE A 79 0.19 2.64 9.29
N SER A 80 0.89 3.24 10.26
CA SER A 80 2.32 3.56 10.14
C SER A 80 3.16 2.32 9.92
N GLN A 81 2.94 1.25 10.70
CA GLN A 81 3.63 -0.02 10.53
C GLN A 81 3.35 -0.62 9.15
N GLN A 82 2.10 -0.62 8.73
CA GLN A 82 1.71 -1.14 7.42
C GLN A 82 2.39 -0.38 6.28
N ALA A 83 2.52 0.94 6.37
CA ALA A 83 3.23 1.75 5.37
C ALA A 83 4.73 1.40 5.33
N ILE A 84 5.38 1.26 6.49
CA ILE A 84 6.80 0.88 6.58
C ILE A 84 7.01 -0.54 6.00
N ASP A 85 6.14 -1.49 6.31
CA ASP A 85 6.18 -2.86 5.77
C ASP A 85 6.03 -2.90 4.23
N MET A 86 5.35 -1.92 3.65
CA MET A 86 5.21 -1.75 2.19
C MET A 86 6.35 -0.94 1.55
N GLY A 87 7.36 -0.52 2.32
CA GLY A 87 8.53 0.18 1.81
C GLY A 87 8.34 1.67 1.56
N PHE A 88 7.38 2.33 2.23
CA PHE A 88 7.29 3.78 2.17
C PHE A 88 8.50 4.41 2.87
N GLU A 89 9.02 5.51 2.32
CA GLU A 89 10.24 6.15 2.79
C GLU A 89 10.05 6.97 4.07
N GLY A 90 8.81 7.22 4.49
CA GLY A 90 8.56 7.93 5.74
C GLY A 90 7.09 8.17 6.05
N LEU A 91 6.88 8.86 7.15
CA LEU A 91 5.57 9.15 7.73
C LEU A 91 5.37 10.65 7.92
N ILE A 92 4.11 11.09 7.82
CA ILE A 92 3.68 12.44 8.21
C ILE A 92 2.57 12.28 9.23
N ILE A 93 2.87 12.55 10.49
CA ILE A 93 1.95 12.37 11.62
C ILE A 93 1.65 13.72 12.25
N GLU A 94 0.37 14.02 12.42
CA GLU A 94 -0.07 15.22 13.11
C GLU A 94 0.11 15.09 14.62
N SER A 95 0.81 16.06 15.22
CA SER A 95 1.07 16.11 16.66
C SER A 95 0.72 17.47 17.24
N HIS A 96 0.16 17.48 18.44
CA HIS A 96 -0.22 18.67 19.19
C HIS A 96 0.06 18.46 20.69
N CYS A 97 0.48 19.50 21.39
CA CYS A 97 0.77 19.41 22.83
C CYS A 97 -0.47 19.04 23.67
N ASP A 98 -1.66 19.44 23.22
CA ASP A 98 -2.97 19.07 23.80
C ASP A 98 -3.97 18.85 22.65
N PRO A 99 -4.04 17.64 22.08
CA PRO A 99 -4.85 17.34 20.90
C PRO A 99 -6.35 17.62 21.10
N ASP A 100 -6.85 17.54 22.32
CA ASP A 100 -8.27 17.78 22.61
C ASP A 100 -8.65 19.26 22.54
N CYS A 101 -7.66 20.15 22.65
CA CYS A 101 -7.80 21.58 22.48
C CYS A 101 -7.40 22.08 21.07
N ALA A 102 -6.96 21.20 20.17
CA ALA A 102 -6.59 21.57 18.81
C ALA A 102 -7.75 22.25 18.06
N TRP A 103 -7.44 23.17 17.17
CA TRP A 103 -8.46 23.90 16.41
C TRP A 103 -9.14 23.04 15.33
N SER A 104 -8.43 22.03 14.82
CA SER A 104 -8.95 21.09 13.81
C SER A 104 -8.44 19.68 14.08
N ASP A 105 -9.12 18.71 13.51
CA ASP A 105 -8.69 17.30 13.40
C ASP A 105 -8.26 16.65 14.74
N LYS A 106 -8.91 17.06 15.85
CA LYS A 106 -8.59 16.65 17.23
C LYS A 106 -8.44 15.13 17.40
N SER A 107 -9.33 14.36 16.79
CA SER A 107 -9.40 12.90 16.93
C SER A 107 -8.23 12.15 16.33
N GLN A 108 -7.49 12.78 15.40
CA GLN A 108 -6.39 12.15 14.66
C GLN A 108 -5.01 12.66 15.05
N GLN A 109 -4.94 13.66 15.94
CA GLN A 109 -3.67 14.19 16.43
C GLN A 109 -3.21 13.43 17.68
N VAL A 110 -1.92 13.24 17.83
CA VAL A 110 -1.28 12.63 19.00
C VAL A 110 -0.43 13.62 19.76
N THR A 111 -0.16 13.36 21.04
CA THR A 111 0.82 14.15 21.80
C THR A 111 2.25 13.83 21.35
N PRO A 112 3.25 14.71 21.59
CA PRO A 112 4.64 14.42 21.31
C PRO A 112 5.14 13.12 21.95
N ASP A 113 4.71 12.81 23.17
CA ASP A 113 5.08 11.58 23.87
C ASP A 113 4.52 10.34 23.18
N VAL A 114 3.25 10.38 22.76
CA VAL A 114 2.62 9.30 21.99
C VAL A 114 3.29 9.16 20.62
N LEU A 115 3.63 10.26 19.96
CA LEU A 115 4.39 10.22 18.70
C LEU A 115 5.75 9.54 18.89
N ASN A 116 6.49 9.93 19.93
CA ASN A 116 7.77 9.30 20.26
C ASN A 116 7.62 7.80 20.54
N TYR A 117 6.59 7.41 21.28
CA TYR A 117 6.28 6.00 21.52
C TYR A 117 6.01 5.25 20.20
N ILE A 118 5.16 5.80 19.33
CA ILE A 118 4.87 5.20 18.02
C ILE A 118 6.16 5.00 17.23
N LEU A 119 6.99 6.04 17.07
CA LEU A 119 8.22 5.98 16.29
C LEU A 119 9.21 4.95 16.83
N ASN A 120 9.30 4.77 18.15
CA ASN A 120 10.19 3.80 18.77
C ASN A 120 9.67 2.36 18.73
N THR A 121 8.38 2.16 18.49
CA THR A 121 7.76 0.83 18.39
C THR A 121 7.68 0.31 16.96
N LEU A 122 7.89 1.17 15.96
CA LEU A 122 7.88 0.75 14.56
C LEU A 122 9.07 -0.18 14.27
N VAL A 123 8.75 -1.29 13.62
CA VAL A 123 9.75 -2.28 13.18
C VAL A 123 10.15 -1.95 11.74
N VAL A 124 11.35 -1.40 11.57
CA VAL A 124 11.94 -1.18 10.24
C VAL A 124 12.73 -2.42 9.86
N ARG A 125 12.25 -3.16 8.88
CA ARG A 125 12.93 -4.36 8.38
C ARG A 125 14.07 -3.93 7.46
N ALA A 126 15.31 -4.18 7.88
CA ALA A 126 16.48 -3.92 7.04
C ALA A 126 16.45 -4.83 5.79
N THR A 127 16.53 -4.21 4.62
CA THR A 127 16.41 -4.86 3.29
C THR A 127 17.65 -5.67 2.86
N SER A 128 18.69 -5.83 3.69
CA SER A 128 20.03 -6.15 3.17
C SER A 128 20.53 -7.59 3.24
N GLN A 129 19.87 -8.54 3.92
CA GLN A 129 20.34 -9.96 3.90
C GLN A 129 19.22 -11.00 3.72
N THR A 130 18.00 -10.64 3.88
CA THR A 130 16.83 -11.53 3.68
C THR A 130 16.38 -11.61 2.22
N THR A 131 16.84 -10.68 1.37
CA THR A 131 16.35 -10.54 -0.01
C THR A 131 16.79 -11.70 -0.89
N GLU A 132 18.00 -12.21 -0.75
CA GLU A 132 18.46 -13.37 -1.55
C GLU A 132 17.70 -14.64 -1.18
N ASN A 133 17.57 -14.96 0.09
CA ASN A 133 16.79 -16.12 0.54
C ASN A 133 15.30 -15.96 0.21
N LEU A 134 14.75 -14.75 0.32
CA LEU A 134 13.35 -14.49 -0.03
C LEU A 134 13.12 -14.59 -1.54
N ASN A 135 14.05 -14.14 -2.36
CA ASN A 135 13.98 -14.28 -3.82
C ASN A 135 14.11 -15.73 -4.26
N LEU A 136 14.98 -16.53 -3.61
CA LEU A 136 15.07 -17.97 -3.84
C LEU A 136 13.75 -18.67 -3.48
N LEU A 137 13.14 -18.33 -2.35
CA LEU A 137 11.85 -18.89 -1.96
C LEU A 137 10.71 -18.48 -2.92
N ARG A 138 10.71 -17.24 -3.39
CA ARG A 138 9.76 -16.78 -4.42
C ARG A 138 9.94 -17.52 -5.73
N GLN A 139 11.17 -17.72 -6.17
CA GLN A 139 11.46 -18.51 -7.36
C GLN A 139 10.97 -19.95 -7.22
N GLN A 140 11.12 -20.57 -6.06
CA GLN A 140 10.57 -21.90 -5.79
C GLN A 140 9.05 -21.93 -5.84
N ILE A 141 8.37 -20.87 -5.36
CA ILE A 141 6.92 -20.75 -5.48
C ILE A 141 6.51 -20.61 -6.95
N ASP A 142 7.19 -19.77 -7.72
CA ASP A 142 6.92 -19.59 -9.15
C ASP A 142 7.11 -20.90 -9.94
N GLU A 143 8.12 -21.71 -9.61
CA GLU A 143 8.34 -23.04 -10.18
C GLU A 143 7.19 -24.00 -9.84
N LEU A 144 6.76 -24.06 -8.58
CA LEU A 144 5.64 -24.88 -8.13
C LEU A 144 4.30 -24.44 -8.76
N ASP A 145 4.08 -23.16 -8.93
CA ASP A 145 2.89 -22.61 -9.59
C ASP A 145 2.86 -22.99 -11.06
N ASN A 146 4.00 -22.99 -11.76
CA ASN A 146 4.12 -23.47 -13.12
C ASN A 146 3.83 -24.97 -13.24
N ASP A 147 4.35 -25.78 -12.32
CA ASP A 147 4.06 -27.22 -12.25
C ASP A 147 2.57 -27.48 -12.01
N LEU A 148 1.92 -26.72 -11.12
CA LEU A 148 0.48 -26.77 -10.86
C LEU A 148 -0.33 -26.46 -12.13
N ILE A 149 0.04 -25.44 -12.87
CA ILE A 149 -0.61 -25.06 -14.13
C ILE A 149 -0.46 -26.18 -15.16
N GLU A 150 0.71 -26.81 -15.24
CA GLU A 150 0.96 -27.94 -16.14
C GLU A 150 0.09 -29.15 -15.79
N VAL A 151 0.02 -29.51 -14.49
CA VAL A 151 -0.82 -30.61 -14.00
C VAL A 151 -2.29 -30.35 -14.26
N LEU A 152 -2.77 -29.11 -14.01
CA LEU A 152 -4.16 -28.72 -14.32
C LEU A 152 -4.45 -28.81 -15.81
N SER A 153 -3.52 -28.41 -16.66
CA SER A 153 -3.65 -28.51 -18.13
C SER A 153 -3.75 -29.96 -18.59
N LYS A 154 -2.93 -30.86 -18.02
CA LYS A 154 -3.00 -32.31 -18.27
C LYS A 154 -4.36 -32.88 -17.84
N ARG A 155 -4.83 -32.51 -16.64
CA ARG A 155 -6.14 -32.92 -16.12
C ARG A 155 -7.29 -32.47 -17.04
N MET A 156 -7.25 -31.20 -17.48
CA MET A 156 -8.28 -30.66 -18.39
C MET A 156 -8.31 -31.38 -19.75
N ARG A 157 -7.15 -31.83 -20.27
CA ARG A 157 -7.07 -32.64 -21.47
C ARG A 157 -7.77 -33.99 -21.28
N VAL A 158 -7.45 -34.72 -20.23
CA VAL A 158 -8.08 -36.00 -19.89
C VAL A 158 -9.60 -35.83 -19.69
N CYS A 159 -10.03 -34.76 -19.01
CA CYS A 159 -11.48 -34.50 -18.89
C CYS A 159 -12.18 -34.27 -20.24
N ARG A 160 -11.53 -33.62 -21.20
CA ARG A 160 -12.07 -33.45 -22.56
C ARG A 160 -12.17 -34.78 -23.30
N GLU A 161 -11.14 -35.62 -23.19
CA GLU A 161 -11.14 -36.99 -23.80
C GLU A 161 -12.27 -37.84 -23.22
N ILE A 162 -12.47 -37.82 -21.89
CA ILE A 162 -13.60 -38.50 -21.24
C ILE A 162 -14.94 -37.96 -21.75
N GLY A 163 -15.07 -36.63 -21.89
CA GLY A 163 -16.27 -35.98 -22.41
C GLY A 163 -16.59 -36.42 -23.86
N GLN A 164 -15.55 -36.52 -24.67
CA GLN A 164 -15.69 -36.99 -26.05
C GLN A 164 -16.07 -38.48 -26.13
N TYR A 165 -15.40 -39.32 -25.35
CA TYR A 165 -15.73 -40.74 -25.24
C TYR A 165 -17.20 -41.00 -24.85
N LYS A 166 -17.70 -40.24 -23.88
CA LYS A 166 -19.10 -40.30 -23.42
C LYS A 166 -20.08 -39.88 -24.52
N LYS A 167 -19.72 -38.90 -25.37
CA LYS A 167 -20.58 -38.49 -26.50
C LYS A 167 -20.65 -39.51 -27.62
N GLU A 168 -19.57 -40.27 -27.82
CA GLU A 168 -19.48 -41.28 -28.89
C GLU A 168 -20.13 -42.60 -28.50
N HIS A 169 -20.36 -42.86 -27.19
CA HIS A 169 -20.86 -44.13 -26.67
C HIS A 169 -22.21 -44.01 -25.94
N HIS A 170 -22.85 -42.85 -26.03
CA HIS A 170 -24.23 -42.58 -25.61
C HIS A 170 -25.01 -41.96 -26.76
#